data_a6fde847011fdbf7bdab35cffd2bdcd9
#
_entry.id   a6fde847011fdbf7bdab35cffd2bdcd9
#
_cell.length_a   1.000
_cell.length_b   1.000
_cell.length_c   1.000
_cell.angle_alpha   90.00
_cell.angle_beta   90.00
_cell.angle_gamma   90.00
#
_symmetry.space_group_name_H-M   'P 1'
#
loop_
_entity.id
_entity.type
_entity.pdbx_description
1 polymer ?
#
loop_
_entity_poly.entity_id
_entity_poly.type
_entity_poly.pdbx_seq_one_letter_code
_entity_poly.pdbx_strand_id
1 'polypeptide(L)'
;MYEIFAYPYGDPENKLTVYQPGNRQAVVLSPKLTREVSKGGSLTFTMLRTHPCYESMQKMSTAVAVHQDGKEIWRGRVLSHEADWLNRRVIYCEGALSYFNDSCITPFNYEGKLRDFLEYLIKAHNSQISGGNGYEEQTSYDKMKKFELGKVTAALGDLVVSYGDRNQYGVGEDYGSTWDIISKMVLKTYGGYVYCTYNSTTGMNVLNYCDQAYEADRQTAQNIEYGVNLLDFTEKTDTNDLFTRIWPMGNKHTVEETKTQWKYKFLWFKWGSTTVTTGTHEERYGINGTSQSAVDKYLPKKGYSWNREYGWIQNDEAVKKFGVVSKIREFDTDSSDATFAAAVQDLEKNDLMTMSYEVKAVDLVDAGYDTERLTFASFAHIISKPHSIDVIMLCTKLVEPLDHPEKKEYTFGMTRRTLTDRAVANLGVTNELSEKTASTSRYAGATQIDTTQAGKTASDFIDYAPASGMTVGHASITANIHFGTDGLTFSGVKNGTELQSWSGSTFAAQTTSTDLSGYAAVLLTYDGDAAAWAAAGGRGRAFAVLPVNGKTYSILFPGVLAQRRDVTASKSGVTFGSGYRQTAAGAWVQDDTACRPEALQGFM
;
A
#
# COMPACT_ATOMS: atom_id res chain seq x y z
N MET A 1 -32.44 -9.79 -0.58
CA MET A 1 -32.54 -8.49 -1.31
C MET A 1 -31.56 -7.50 -0.69
N TYR A 2 -30.78 -6.77 -1.53
CA TYR A 2 -29.85 -5.76 -1.05
C TYR A 2 -30.42 -4.36 -1.15
N GLU A 3 -30.13 -3.53 -0.14
CA GLU A 3 -30.52 -2.13 -0.08
C GLU A 3 -29.35 -1.28 0.39
N ILE A 4 -29.22 -0.04 -0.12
CA ILE A 4 -28.21 0.92 0.31
C ILE A 4 -28.94 2.13 0.87
N PHE A 5 -28.54 2.53 2.08
CA PHE A 5 -29.06 3.70 2.76
C PHE A 5 -27.95 4.70 3.06
N ALA A 6 -28.28 5.97 3.05
CA ALA A 6 -27.39 7.05 3.43
C ALA A 6 -27.95 7.86 4.58
N TYR A 7 -27.06 8.38 5.43
CA TYR A 7 -27.38 9.18 6.61
C TYR A 7 -26.52 10.45 6.56
N PRO A 8 -27.09 11.58 6.11
CA PRO A 8 -26.39 12.86 6.04
C PRO A 8 -26.02 13.37 7.43
N TYR A 9 -24.86 14.01 7.58
CA TYR A 9 -24.33 14.50 8.86
C TYR A 9 -25.27 15.51 9.56
N GLY A 10 -25.82 16.44 8.81
CA GLY A 10 -26.73 17.48 9.37
C GLY A 10 -28.14 16.98 9.68
N ASP A 11 -28.51 15.80 9.20
CA ASP A 11 -29.85 15.22 9.37
C ASP A 11 -29.76 13.68 9.44
N PRO A 12 -29.11 13.14 10.50
CA PRO A 12 -28.84 11.72 10.60
C PRO A 12 -30.08 10.85 10.84
N GLU A 13 -31.19 11.43 11.27
CA GLU A 13 -32.47 10.74 11.41
C GLU A 13 -33.16 10.57 10.04
N ASN A 14 -32.76 11.33 9.05
CA ASN A 14 -33.28 11.25 7.69
C ASN A 14 -32.56 10.15 6.91
N LYS A 15 -33.06 8.94 7.04
CA LYS A 15 -32.58 7.76 6.30
C LYS A 15 -32.97 7.88 4.82
N LEU A 16 -31.99 8.14 3.96
CA LEU A 16 -32.19 8.25 2.52
C LEU A 16 -31.99 6.90 1.84
N THR A 17 -32.91 6.51 0.96
CA THR A 17 -32.78 5.29 0.16
C THR A 17 -31.94 5.58 -1.09
N VAL A 18 -30.74 5.01 -1.15
CA VAL A 18 -29.80 5.16 -2.27
C VAL A 18 -30.00 4.09 -3.32
N TYR A 19 -30.23 2.85 -2.88
CA TYR A 19 -30.49 1.73 -3.76
C TYR A 19 -31.51 0.80 -3.16
N GLN A 20 -32.54 0.45 -3.93
CA GLN A 20 -33.53 -0.53 -3.58
C GLN A 20 -34.06 -1.20 -4.85
N PRO A 21 -33.95 -2.52 -5.00
CA PRO A 21 -34.49 -3.24 -6.15
C PRO A 21 -35.99 -2.98 -6.33
N GLY A 22 -36.39 -2.65 -7.57
CA GLY A 22 -37.78 -2.34 -7.89
C GLY A 22 -38.21 -0.88 -7.64
N ASN A 23 -37.42 -0.09 -6.96
CA ASN A 23 -37.68 1.34 -6.74
C ASN A 23 -36.98 2.19 -7.84
N ARG A 24 -37.76 2.73 -8.78
CA ARG A 24 -37.24 3.50 -9.92
C ARG A 24 -36.53 4.81 -9.54
N GLN A 25 -36.76 5.34 -8.35
CA GLN A 25 -36.12 6.55 -7.87
C GLN A 25 -34.80 6.27 -7.10
N ALA A 26 -34.63 5.05 -6.63
CA ALA A 26 -33.46 4.63 -5.86
C ALA A 26 -32.63 3.60 -6.66
N VAL A 27 -32.08 4.05 -7.81
CA VAL A 27 -31.28 3.23 -8.71
C VAL A 27 -29.88 3.79 -8.83
N VAL A 28 -28.89 2.96 -8.59
CA VAL A 28 -27.48 3.23 -8.85
C VAL A 28 -26.93 2.17 -9.81
N LEU A 29 -25.82 2.46 -10.48
CA LEU A 29 -25.22 1.54 -11.44
C LEU A 29 -24.04 0.82 -10.81
N SER A 30 -23.96 -0.49 -11.07
CA SER A 30 -22.86 -1.37 -10.65
C SER A 30 -22.50 -1.26 -9.17
N PRO A 31 -23.47 -1.34 -8.24
CA PRO A 31 -23.18 -1.29 -6.82
C PRO A 31 -22.39 -2.55 -6.42
N LYS A 32 -21.20 -2.32 -5.87
CA LYS A 32 -20.28 -3.40 -5.49
C LYS A 32 -19.79 -3.21 -4.06
N LEU A 33 -20.09 -4.17 -3.20
CA LEU A 33 -19.57 -4.26 -1.85
C LEU A 33 -18.38 -5.21 -1.79
N THR A 34 -17.30 -4.79 -1.18
CA THR A 34 -16.14 -5.63 -0.88
C THR A 34 -15.93 -5.65 0.62
N ARG A 35 -15.94 -6.83 1.21
CA ARG A 35 -15.63 -7.06 2.62
C ARG A 35 -14.35 -7.90 2.72
N GLU A 36 -13.43 -7.52 3.57
CA GLU A 36 -12.17 -8.22 3.77
C GLU A 36 -11.79 -8.16 5.24
N VAL A 37 -11.34 -9.27 5.82
CA VAL A 37 -10.91 -9.34 7.21
C VAL A 37 -9.70 -8.43 7.45
N SER A 38 -9.65 -7.79 8.60
CA SER A 38 -8.61 -6.81 8.98
C SER A 38 -8.52 -5.59 8.06
N LYS A 39 -9.58 -5.32 7.29
CA LYS A 39 -9.74 -4.12 6.47
C LYS A 39 -11.15 -3.54 6.63
N GLY A 40 -11.31 -2.26 6.39
CA GLY A 40 -12.63 -1.60 6.45
C GLY A 40 -13.62 -2.14 5.41
N GLY A 41 -13.10 -2.69 4.32
CA GLY A 41 -13.90 -2.99 3.16
C GLY A 41 -14.31 -1.73 2.40
N SER A 42 -15.03 -1.87 1.30
CA SER A 42 -15.46 -0.73 0.49
C SER A 42 -16.80 -0.98 -0.19
N LEU A 43 -17.56 0.09 -0.40
CA LEU A 43 -18.73 0.09 -1.26
C LEU A 43 -18.50 1.09 -2.39
N THR A 44 -18.72 0.65 -3.62
CA THR A 44 -18.62 1.51 -4.81
C THR A 44 -19.89 1.42 -5.64
N PHE A 45 -20.35 2.54 -6.17
CA PHE A 45 -21.48 2.58 -7.10
C PHE A 45 -21.45 3.87 -7.92
N THR A 46 -22.11 3.87 -9.08
CA THR A 46 -22.26 5.07 -9.90
C THR A 46 -23.67 5.62 -9.79
N MET A 47 -23.77 6.90 -9.46
CA MET A 47 -25.03 7.62 -9.27
C MET A 47 -25.24 8.62 -10.39
N LEU A 48 -26.45 8.62 -10.98
CA LEU A 48 -26.85 9.59 -11.99
C LEU A 48 -27.24 10.91 -11.33
N ARG A 49 -27.07 12.03 -12.04
CA ARG A 49 -27.45 13.36 -11.54
C ARG A 49 -28.95 13.49 -11.17
N THR A 50 -29.79 12.70 -11.80
CA THR A 50 -31.23 12.68 -11.53
C THR A 50 -31.60 11.94 -10.25
N HIS A 51 -30.64 11.29 -9.59
CA HIS A 51 -30.90 10.55 -8.36
C HIS A 51 -31.22 11.51 -7.22
N PRO A 52 -32.30 11.26 -6.42
CA PRO A 52 -32.72 12.17 -5.33
C PRO A 52 -31.62 12.45 -4.29
N CYS A 53 -30.78 11.45 -4.02
CA CYS A 53 -29.69 11.56 -3.03
C CYS A 53 -28.38 12.11 -3.61
N TYR A 54 -28.36 12.58 -4.87
CA TYR A 54 -27.12 12.97 -5.55
C TYR A 54 -26.31 14.02 -4.78
N GLU A 55 -26.97 15.07 -4.27
CA GLU A 55 -26.31 16.15 -3.54
C GLU A 55 -26.05 15.78 -2.06
N SER A 56 -26.69 14.73 -1.54
CA SER A 56 -26.50 14.28 -0.17
C SER A 56 -25.25 13.40 0.00
N MET A 57 -24.62 12.94 -1.09
CA MET A 57 -23.41 12.12 -1.05
C MET A 57 -22.16 12.99 -0.87
N GLN A 58 -21.93 13.45 0.36
CA GLN A 58 -20.83 14.34 0.69
C GLN A 58 -19.67 13.59 1.35
N LYS A 59 -18.45 13.94 0.93
CA LYS A 59 -17.20 13.35 1.44
C LYS A 59 -17.09 13.53 2.95
N MET A 60 -16.67 12.48 3.67
CA MET A 60 -16.43 12.43 5.12
C MET A 60 -17.65 12.79 5.99
N SER A 61 -18.75 13.13 5.37
CA SER A 61 -19.93 13.70 6.04
C SER A 61 -21.17 12.80 5.93
N THR A 62 -21.27 11.96 4.89
CA THR A 62 -22.41 11.06 4.72
C THR A 62 -22.01 9.65 5.10
N ALA A 63 -22.69 9.07 6.10
CA ALA A 63 -22.56 7.66 6.41
C ALA A 63 -23.45 6.83 5.46
N VAL A 64 -23.02 5.63 5.15
CA VAL A 64 -23.69 4.72 4.23
C VAL A 64 -23.78 3.32 4.86
N ALA A 65 -24.93 2.69 4.77
CA ALA A 65 -25.13 1.32 5.24
C ALA A 65 -25.70 0.43 4.13
N VAL A 66 -25.25 -0.82 4.11
CA VAL A 66 -25.79 -1.86 3.23
C VAL A 66 -26.57 -2.86 4.05
N HIS A 67 -27.79 -3.09 3.66
CA HIS A 67 -28.67 -4.09 4.25
C HIS A 67 -28.86 -5.25 3.29
N GLN A 68 -28.94 -6.44 3.84
CA GLN A 68 -29.36 -7.65 3.14
C GLN A 68 -30.52 -8.27 3.89
N ASP A 69 -31.66 -8.42 3.22
CA ASP A 69 -32.90 -8.98 3.80
C ASP A 69 -33.29 -8.26 5.10
N GLY A 70 -33.17 -6.93 5.12
CA GLY A 70 -33.50 -6.07 6.25
C GLY A 70 -32.43 -6.01 7.36
N LYS A 71 -31.37 -6.83 7.30
CA LYS A 71 -30.28 -6.83 8.27
C LYS A 71 -29.08 -6.03 7.73
N GLU A 72 -28.54 -5.16 8.56
CA GLU A 72 -27.32 -4.42 8.23
C GLU A 72 -26.11 -5.36 8.20
N ILE A 73 -25.41 -5.39 7.04
CA ILE A 73 -24.25 -6.25 6.80
C ILE A 73 -22.96 -5.48 6.63
N TRP A 74 -23.05 -4.18 6.35
CA TRP A 74 -21.90 -3.31 6.20
C TRP A 74 -22.29 -1.86 6.44
N ARG A 75 -21.35 -1.08 6.97
CA ARG A 75 -21.47 0.35 7.22
C ARG A 75 -20.13 1.05 6.94
N GLY A 76 -20.22 2.28 6.49
CA GLY A 76 -19.07 3.12 6.24
C GLY A 76 -19.45 4.56 5.98
N ARG A 77 -18.56 5.32 5.36
CA ARG A 77 -18.78 6.71 4.98
C ARG A 77 -18.32 6.96 3.55
N VAL A 78 -18.89 7.97 2.93
CA VAL A 78 -18.41 8.46 1.62
C VAL A 78 -17.02 9.06 1.81
N LEU A 79 -16.02 8.44 1.18
CA LEU A 79 -14.63 8.91 1.21
C LEU A 79 -14.33 9.83 0.04
N SER A 80 -14.75 9.44 -1.15
CA SER A 80 -14.52 10.22 -2.37
C SER A 80 -15.64 10.02 -3.39
N HIS A 81 -15.77 10.97 -4.31
CA HIS A 81 -16.59 10.80 -5.50
C HIS A 81 -15.89 11.43 -6.70
N GLU A 82 -16.17 10.90 -7.87
CA GLU A 82 -15.75 11.44 -9.15
C GLU A 82 -16.97 11.73 -10.00
N ALA A 83 -17.00 12.89 -10.64
CA ALA A 83 -18.02 13.21 -11.60
C ALA A 83 -17.42 13.22 -13.01
N ASP A 84 -18.03 12.50 -13.94
CA ASP A 84 -17.68 12.58 -15.34
C ASP A 84 -18.35 13.80 -16.02
N TRP A 85 -18.03 14.00 -17.28
CA TRP A 85 -18.58 15.12 -18.05
C TRP A 85 -20.12 15.06 -18.22
N LEU A 86 -20.74 13.89 -18.04
CA LEU A 86 -22.20 13.69 -17.98
C LEU A 86 -22.77 13.92 -16.58
N ASN A 87 -21.94 14.36 -15.62
CA ASN A 87 -22.28 14.48 -14.20
C ASN A 87 -22.76 13.17 -13.55
N ARG A 88 -22.26 12.01 -14.04
CA ARG A 88 -22.39 10.76 -13.31
C ARG A 88 -21.33 10.74 -12.22
N ARG A 89 -21.71 10.46 -10.98
CA ARG A 89 -20.76 10.35 -9.86
C ARG A 89 -20.46 8.89 -9.56
N VAL A 90 -19.20 8.51 -9.63
CA VAL A 90 -18.71 7.26 -9.03
C VAL A 90 -18.45 7.56 -7.56
N ILE A 91 -19.19 6.93 -6.67
CA ILE A 91 -19.07 7.11 -5.23
C ILE A 91 -18.23 5.97 -4.68
N TYR A 92 -17.22 6.32 -3.89
CA TYR A 92 -16.42 5.37 -3.12
C TYR A 92 -16.65 5.59 -1.62
N CYS A 93 -17.04 4.52 -0.92
CA CYS A 93 -17.24 4.52 0.53
C CYS A 93 -16.24 3.57 1.18
N GLU A 94 -15.65 4.01 2.28
CA GLU A 94 -14.79 3.19 3.14
C GLU A 94 -15.58 2.64 4.33
N GLY A 95 -15.27 1.42 4.76
CA GLY A 95 -16.02 0.75 5.83
C GLY A 95 -15.60 1.16 7.24
N ALA A 96 -16.39 0.69 8.21
CA ALA A 96 -16.34 1.16 9.59
C ALA A 96 -14.99 1.04 10.30
N LEU A 97 -14.15 0.03 10.00
CA LEU A 97 -12.82 -0.06 10.60
C LEU A 97 -11.94 1.17 10.32
N SER A 98 -12.22 1.88 9.22
CA SER A 98 -11.49 3.12 8.88
C SER A 98 -11.74 4.25 9.89
N TYR A 99 -12.83 4.20 10.66
CA TYR A 99 -13.08 5.19 11.71
C TYR A 99 -12.03 5.18 12.81
N PHE A 100 -11.33 4.06 13.03
CA PHE A 100 -10.19 4.02 13.96
C PHE A 100 -9.00 4.89 13.52
N ASN A 101 -8.98 5.38 12.28
CA ASN A 101 -8.01 6.39 11.85
C ASN A 101 -8.40 7.82 12.28
N ASP A 102 -9.64 8.03 12.72
CA ASP A 102 -10.12 9.35 13.16
C ASP A 102 -9.74 9.66 14.63
N SER A 103 -9.12 8.74 15.34
CA SER A 103 -8.68 8.89 16.72
C SER A 103 -7.21 8.58 16.89
N CYS A 104 -6.56 9.29 17.81
CA CYS A 104 -5.14 9.16 18.10
C CYS A 104 -4.93 8.54 19.48
N ILE A 105 -3.94 7.68 19.59
CA ILE A 105 -3.51 7.08 20.85
C ILE A 105 -2.19 7.74 21.27
N THR A 106 -2.15 8.24 22.51
CA THR A 106 -0.93 8.74 23.14
C THR A 106 -0.02 7.58 23.52
N PRO A 107 1.29 7.79 23.68
CA PRO A 107 2.22 6.78 24.16
C PRO A 107 1.75 6.11 25.46
N PHE A 108 1.88 4.78 25.52
CA PHE A 108 1.40 3.98 26.66
C PHE A 108 2.26 2.74 26.87
N ASN A 109 2.23 2.20 28.10
CA ASN A 109 2.67 0.87 28.42
C ASN A 109 1.46 0.08 28.94
N TYR A 110 1.24 -1.09 28.38
CA TYR A 110 0.13 -1.96 28.74
C TYR A 110 0.62 -3.38 29.02
N GLU A 111 0.15 -3.94 30.13
CA GLU A 111 0.33 -5.35 30.46
C GLU A 111 -1.04 -5.90 30.89
N GLY A 112 -1.48 -6.98 30.25
CA GLY A 112 -2.77 -7.60 30.54
C GLY A 112 -3.32 -8.39 29.36
N LYS A 113 -4.61 -8.70 29.41
CA LYS A 113 -5.27 -9.54 28.41
C LYS A 113 -5.59 -8.77 27.13
N LEU A 114 -5.56 -9.44 25.99
CA LEU A 114 -5.91 -8.86 24.69
C LEU A 114 -7.32 -8.24 24.71
N ARG A 115 -8.29 -8.89 25.34
CA ARG A 115 -9.66 -8.38 25.43
C ARG A 115 -9.68 -6.98 26.08
N ASP A 116 -9.04 -6.86 27.23
CA ASP A 116 -9.02 -5.61 27.99
C ASP A 116 -8.24 -4.52 27.25
N PHE A 117 -7.21 -4.90 26.49
CA PHE A 117 -6.46 -4.00 25.63
C PHE A 117 -7.31 -3.44 24.48
N LEU A 118 -8.06 -4.31 23.80
CA LEU A 118 -8.99 -3.88 22.74
C LEU A 118 -10.12 -3.00 23.32
N GLU A 119 -10.63 -3.29 24.52
CA GLU A 119 -11.60 -2.42 25.20
C GLU A 119 -11.00 -1.05 25.55
N TYR A 120 -9.73 -1.01 25.98
CA TYR A 120 -9.01 0.25 26.21
C TYR A 120 -8.93 1.09 24.92
N LEU A 121 -8.53 0.49 23.80
CA LEU A 121 -8.42 1.19 22.51
C LEU A 121 -9.79 1.70 22.03
N ILE A 122 -10.83 0.86 22.12
CA ILE A 122 -12.21 1.24 21.77
C ILE A 122 -12.70 2.41 22.65
N LYS A 123 -12.45 2.36 23.95
CA LYS A 123 -12.83 3.44 24.87
C LYS A 123 -12.10 4.75 24.54
N ALA A 124 -10.82 4.68 24.23
CA ALA A 124 -10.04 5.84 23.82
C ALA A 124 -10.57 6.44 22.51
N HIS A 125 -10.91 5.61 21.51
CA HIS A 125 -11.54 6.03 20.28
C HIS A 125 -12.91 6.68 20.54
N ASN A 126 -13.79 5.99 21.23
CA ASN A 126 -15.16 6.47 21.48
C ASN A 126 -15.20 7.81 22.23
N SER A 127 -14.24 8.04 23.15
CA SER A 127 -14.15 9.30 23.90
C SER A 127 -13.78 10.48 23.01
N GLN A 128 -12.99 10.26 21.96
CA GLN A 128 -12.60 11.30 21.01
C GLN A 128 -13.70 11.60 19.99
N ILE A 129 -14.48 10.58 19.59
CA ILE A 129 -15.61 10.78 18.67
C ILE A 129 -16.75 11.56 19.33
N SER A 130 -16.96 11.45 20.64
CA SER A 130 -18.02 12.16 21.36
C SER A 130 -17.72 13.64 21.62
N GLY A 131 -16.61 14.18 21.10
CA GLY A 131 -16.25 15.58 21.24
C GLY A 131 -16.11 15.99 22.72
N GLY A 132 -14.98 15.69 23.34
CA GLY A 132 -14.66 16.19 24.68
C GLY A 132 -14.80 17.71 24.74
N ASN A 133 -15.47 18.24 25.77
CA ASN A 133 -15.66 19.66 26.08
C ASN A 133 -16.60 20.46 25.14
N GLY A 134 -17.89 20.19 25.20
CA GLY A 134 -18.92 21.18 24.83
C GLY A 134 -19.55 21.03 23.44
N TYR A 135 -19.25 19.99 22.68
CA TYR A 135 -20.07 19.61 21.54
C TYR A 135 -21.21 18.70 22.02
N GLU A 136 -22.44 19.09 21.75
CA GLU A 136 -23.60 18.23 21.97
C GLU A 136 -23.41 16.94 21.16
N GLU A 137 -23.65 15.79 21.78
CA GLU A 137 -23.61 14.48 21.12
C GLU A 137 -24.61 14.49 19.96
N GLN A 138 -24.13 14.48 18.73
CA GLN A 138 -25.00 14.28 17.57
C GLN A 138 -25.39 12.79 17.53
N THR A 139 -26.59 12.56 18.02
CA THR A 139 -27.00 11.30 18.66
C THR A 139 -26.97 10.06 17.79
N SER A 140 -27.24 10.11 16.49
CA SER A 140 -27.24 8.92 15.65
C SER A 140 -26.00 8.77 14.78
N TYR A 141 -25.48 9.86 14.21
CA TYR A 141 -24.30 9.82 13.36
C TYR A 141 -23.02 9.45 14.13
N ASP A 142 -22.84 10.01 15.33
CA ASP A 142 -21.68 9.69 16.17
C ASP A 142 -21.71 8.25 16.66
N LYS A 143 -22.91 7.70 16.95
CA LYS A 143 -23.05 6.28 17.27
C LYS A 143 -22.60 5.36 16.13
N MET A 144 -22.83 5.78 14.87
CA MET A 144 -22.39 5.03 13.69
C MET A 144 -20.85 4.96 13.55
N LYS A 145 -20.10 5.85 14.22
CA LYS A 145 -18.64 5.84 14.27
C LYS A 145 -18.07 5.13 15.49
N LYS A 146 -18.85 4.99 16.57
CA LYS A 146 -18.43 4.34 17.82
C LYS A 146 -18.40 2.83 17.69
N PHE A 147 -17.60 2.20 18.55
CA PHE A 147 -17.46 0.76 18.62
C PHE A 147 -17.80 0.22 20.00
N GLU A 148 -18.25 -1.01 20.01
CA GLU A 148 -18.27 -1.89 21.16
C GLU A 148 -17.48 -3.17 20.86
N LEU A 149 -16.96 -3.84 21.87
CA LEU A 149 -16.19 -5.06 21.70
C LEU A 149 -17.13 -6.27 21.64
N GLY A 150 -17.03 -7.03 20.56
CA GLY A 150 -17.76 -8.26 20.36
C GLY A 150 -16.99 -9.50 20.81
N LYS A 151 -16.95 -10.50 19.94
CA LYS A 151 -16.24 -11.76 20.16
C LYS A 151 -14.73 -11.52 20.18
N VAL A 152 -14.03 -12.10 21.15
CA VAL A 152 -12.56 -12.18 21.22
C VAL A 152 -12.19 -13.62 21.51
N THR A 153 -11.62 -14.33 20.55
CA THR A 153 -11.35 -15.79 20.61
C THR A 153 -9.87 -16.09 20.73
N ALA A 154 -9.09 -15.20 21.30
CA ALA A 154 -7.66 -15.42 21.41
C ALA A 154 -7.33 -16.38 22.57
N ALA A 155 -6.56 -17.42 22.26
CA ALA A 155 -5.86 -18.24 23.24
C ALA A 155 -4.55 -17.59 23.73
N LEU A 156 -4.39 -16.28 23.53
CA LEU A 156 -3.20 -15.53 23.89
C LEU A 156 -3.15 -15.33 25.41
N GLY A 157 -1.96 -15.51 25.97
CA GLY A 157 -1.66 -15.12 27.36
C GLY A 157 -1.71 -13.61 27.55
N ASP A 158 -1.11 -13.12 28.62
CA ASP A 158 -1.01 -11.69 28.85
C ASP A 158 -0.14 -11.03 27.78
N LEU A 159 -0.59 -9.88 27.31
CA LEU A 159 0.14 -9.04 26.36
C LEU A 159 1.02 -8.05 27.14
N VAL A 160 2.21 -7.84 26.63
CA VAL A 160 3.06 -6.71 27.04
C VAL A 160 3.25 -5.84 25.80
N VAL A 161 2.65 -4.67 25.80
CA VAL A 161 2.67 -3.74 24.68
C VAL A 161 3.14 -2.38 25.15
N SER A 162 4.24 -1.90 24.56
CA SER A 162 4.73 -0.54 24.74
C SER A 162 4.62 0.22 23.43
N TYR A 163 4.20 1.47 23.50
CA TYR A 163 4.09 2.33 22.35
C TYR A 163 4.56 3.74 22.65
N GLY A 164 5.61 4.17 21.94
CA GLY A 164 6.22 5.49 22.04
C GLY A 164 6.89 5.76 23.39
N ASP A 165 7.73 6.77 23.44
CA ASP A 165 8.37 7.23 24.65
C ASP A 165 7.57 8.36 25.30
N ARG A 166 7.39 8.29 26.62
CA ARG A 166 6.89 9.40 27.42
C ARG A 166 8.07 10.17 28.01
N ASN A 167 8.19 11.43 27.65
CA ASN A 167 9.10 12.32 28.37
C ASN A 167 8.58 12.56 29.81
N GLN A 168 9.41 13.21 30.63
CA GLN A 168 9.08 13.53 32.02
C GLN A 168 7.79 14.36 32.21
N TYR A 169 7.26 14.96 31.14
CA TYR A 169 6.01 15.73 31.15
C TYR A 169 4.81 14.92 30.64
N GLY A 170 4.99 13.63 30.36
CA GLY A 170 3.94 12.75 29.88
C GLY A 170 3.56 12.95 28.41
N VAL A 171 4.30 13.75 27.67
CA VAL A 171 4.12 13.98 26.23
C VAL A 171 5.16 13.14 25.48
N GLY A 172 4.72 12.21 24.68
CA GLY A 172 5.58 11.42 23.80
C GLY A 172 5.74 12.09 22.44
N GLU A 173 6.77 11.71 21.71
CA GLU A 173 7.01 12.19 20.35
C GLU A 173 6.18 11.42 19.32
N ASP A 174 5.79 10.16 19.63
CA ASP A 174 5.07 9.29 18.74
C ASP A 174 3.58 9.23 19.09
N TYR A 175 2.76 9.61 18.12
CA TYR A 175 1.31 9.43 18.15
C TYR A 175 0.89 8.59 16.96
N GLY A 176 0.04 7.59 17.17
CA GLY A 176 -0.53 6.79 16.10
C GLY A 176 -2.04 6.81 16.12
N SER A 177 -2.65 6.46 15.00
CA SER A 177 -4.09 6.23 14.98
C SER A 177 -4.43 4.97 15.78
N THR A 178 -5.66 4.86 16.27
CA THR A 178 -6.14 3.63 16.92
C THR A 178 -5.99 2.42 16.00
N TRP A 179 -6.20 2.61 14.68
CA TRP A 179 -5.97 1.56 13.69
C TRP A 179 -4.50 1.14 13.59
N ASP A 180 -3.57 2.09 13.64
CA ASP A 180 -2.14 1.78 13.66
C ASP A 180 -1.77 0.86 14.82
N ILE A 181 -2.30 1.15 16.01
CA ILE A 181 -2.06 0.34 17.20
C ILE A 181 -2.65 -1.06 17.02
N ILE A 182 -3.91 -1.18 16.61
CA ILE A 182 -4.54 -2.49 16.33
C ILE A 182 -3.73 -3.27 15.30
N SER A 183 -3.36 -2.63 14.18
CA SER A 183 -2.69 -3.31 13.08
C SER A 183 -1.25 -3.70 13.41
N LYS A 184 -0.48 -2.82 14.05
CA LYS A 184 0.95 -3.04 14.35
C LYS A 184 1.16 -3.86 15.62
N MET A 185 0.45 -3.51 16.70
CA MET A 185 0.69 -4.10 18.02
C MET A 185 -0.11 -5.39 18.24
N VAL A 186 -1.29 -5.53 17.62
CA VAL A 186 -2.11 -6.73 17.77
C VAL A 186 -1.95 -7.64 16.55
N LEU A 187 -2.40 -7.22 15.38
CA LEU A 187 -2.48 -8.11 14.22
C LEU A 187 -1.10 -8.53 13.68
N LYS A 188 -0.13 -7.60 13.65
CA LYS A 188 1.21 -7.91 13.17
C LYS A 188 2.00 -8.75 14.18
N THR A 189 1.88 -8.44 15.47
CA THR A 189 2.68 -9.08 16.52
C THR A 189 2.09 -10.43 16.94
N TYR A 190 0.78 -10.46 17.19
CA TYR A 190 0.09 -11.65 17.72
C TYR A 190 -0.67 -12.44 16.67
N GLY A 191 -0.88 -11.87 15.48
CA GLY A 191 -1.66 -12.51 14.42
C GLY A 191 -3.17 -12.36 14.63
N GLY A 192 -3.95 -13.29 14.08
CA GLY A 192 -5.40 -13.20 14.09
C GLY A 192 -5.94 -12.22 13.05
N TYR A 193 -7.23 -11.93 13.14
CA TYR A 193 -7.91 -10.98 12.27
C TYR A 193 -9.07 -10.30 12.99
N VAL A 194 -9.46 -9.14 12.47
CA VAL A 194 -10.62 -8.39 12.96
C VAL A 194 -11.66 -8.22 11.85
N TYR A 195 -12.91 -8.14 12.25
CA TYR A 195 -14.01 -7.78 11.36
C TYR A 195 -15.12 -7.07 12.14
N CYS A 196 -15.96 -6.31 11.42
CA CYS A 196 -17.09 -5.61 12.02
C CYS A 196 -18.39 -6.36 11.82
N THR A 197 -19.21 -6.36 12.87
CA THR A 197 -20.66 -6.57 12.83
C THR A 197 -21.36 -5.33 13.38
N TYR A 198 -22.67 -5.31 13.39
CA TYR A 198 -23.44 -4.11 13.73
C TYR A 198 -24.52 -4.45 14.76
N ASN A 199 -24.59 -3.64 15.81
CA ASN A 199 -25.59 -3.79 16.85
C ASN A 199 -26.77 -2.84 16.53
N SER A 200 -27.90 -3.44 16.14
CA SER A 200 -29.11 -2.66 15.81
C SER A 200 -29.76 -1.98 17.01
N THR A 201 -29.46 -2.44 18.24
CA THR A 201 -30.02 -1.86 19.47
C THR A 201 -29.24 -0.62 19.90
N THR A 202 -27.91 -0.68 19.90
CA THR A 202 -27.04 0.45 20.30
C THR A 202 -26.77 1.40 19.14
N GLY A 203 -26.91 0.93 17.90
CA GLY A 203 -26.52 1.66 16.68
C GLY A 203 -25.01 1.72 16.45
N MET A 204 -24.20 1.03 17.29
CA MET A 204 -22.74 1.05 17.21
C MET A 204 -22.19 -0.08 16.34
N ASN A 205 -20.95 0.11 15.91
CA ASN A 205 -20.17 -0.96 15.30
C ASN A 205 -19.69 -1.93 16.37
N VAL A 206 -19.56 -3.20 16.01
CA VAL A 206 -19.05 -4.25 16.89
C VAL A 206 -17.73 -4.76 16.34
N LEU A 207 -16.63 -4.50 17.04
CA LEU A 207 -15.31 -5.02 16.68
C LEU A 207 -15.20 -6.46 17.18
N ASN A 208 -14.97 -7.42 16.29
CA ASN A 208 -14.67 -8.80 16.62
C ASN A 208 -13.19 -9.07 16.32
N TYR A 209 -12.51 -9.77 17.23
CA TYR A 209 -11.17 -10.30 17.02
C TYR A 209 -11.21 -11.82 17.13
N CYS A 210 -10.65 -12.49 16.14
CA CYS A 210 -10.52 -13.92 16.11
C CYS A 210 -9.10 -14.34 15.82
N ASP A 211 -8.64 -15.41 16.45
CA ASP A 211 -7.43 -16.09 16.01
C ASP A 211 -7.71 -16.85 14.69
N GLN A 212 -6.70 -17.52 14.18
CA GLN A 212 -6.82 -18.25 12.91
C GLN A 212 -7.31 -19.68 13.07
N ALA A 213 -7.62 -20.09 14.29
CA ALA A 213 -8.07 -21.43 14.56
C ALA A 213 -9.49 -21.66 14.02
N TYR A 214 -9.75 -22.87 13.54
CA TYR A 214 -11.07 -23.28 13.13
C TYR A 214 -12.06 -23.26 14.32
N GLU A 215 -13.21 -22.66 14.11
CA GLU A 215 -14.31 -22.60 15.07
C GLU A 215 -15.58 -23.17 14.45
N ALA A 216 -16.06 -24.29 14.99
CA ALA A 216 -17.21 -25.00 14.46
C ALA A 216 -18.53 -24.17 14.52
N ASP A 217 -18.67 -23.30 15.51
CA ASP A 217 -19.82 -22.39 15.66
C ASP A 217 -19.86 -21.27 14.61
N ARG A 218 -18.80 -21.14 13.81
CA ARG A 218 -18.68 -20.18 12.71
C ARG A 218 -18.63 -20.85 11.34
N GLN A 219 -18.76 -22.15 11.27
CA GLN A 219 -18.89 -22.85 10.00
C GLN A 219 -20.31 -22.72 9.46
N THR A 220 -20.44 -22.29 8.20
CA THR A 220 -21.74 -22.27 7.51
C THR A 220 -22.22 -23.68 7.23
N ALA A 221 -23.52 -23.93 7.36
CA ALA A 221 -24.11 -25.23 7.04
C ALA A 221 -24.06 -25.54 5.53
N GLN A 222 -24.04 -24.50 4.69
CA GLN A 222 -23.90 -24.63 3.24
C GLN A 222 -22.46 -24.95 2.85
N ASN A 223 -22.25 -26.08 2.16
CA ASN A 223 -20.97 -26.40 1.53
C ASN A 223 -20.85 -25.71 0.17
N ILE A 224 -19.61 -25.55 -0.31
CA ILE A 224 -19.30 -25.17 -1.69
C ILE A 224 -18.81 -26.41 -2.42
N GLU A 225 -19.63 -26.96 -3.32
CA GLU A 225 -19.39 -28.26 -3.92
C GLU A 225 -19.42 -28.21 -5.45
N TYR A 226 -18.43 -28.88 -6.07
CA TYR A 226 -18.36 -29.07 -7.51
C TYR A 226 -19.59 -29.83 -8.03
N GLY A 227 -20.22 -29.27 -9.07
CA GLY A 227 -21.45 -29.81 -9.65
C GLY A 227 -22.74 -29.41 -8.90
N VAL A 228 -22.64 -28.62 -7.83
CA VAL A 228 -23.77 -28.06 -7.07
C VAL A 228 -23.79 -26.54 -7.19
N ASN A 229 -22.87 -25.86 -6.53
CA ASN A 229 -22.85 -24.40 -6.45
C ASN A 229 -21.44 -23.80 -6.65
N LEU A 230 -20.39 -24.61 -6.80
CA LEU A 230 -19.06 -24.15 -7.20
C LEU A 230 -19.05 -23.89 -8.71
N LEU A 231 -18.85 -22.63 -9.11
CA LEU A 231 -18.80 -22.23 -10.52
C LEU A 231 -17.36 -22.22 -11.07
N ASP A 232 -16.43 -21.73 -10.27
CA ASP A 232 -15.03 -21.56 -10.66
C ASP A 232 -14.16 -21.49 -9.42
N PHE A 233 -12.90 -21.89 -9.52
CA PHE A 233 -11.93 -21.65 -8.47
C PHE A 233 -10.54 -21.47 -9.04
N THR A 234 -9.73 -20.69 -8.34
CA THR A 234 -8.30 -20.55 -8.59
C THR A 234 -7.57 -20.83 -7.29
N GLU A 235 -6.72 -21.84 -7.29
CA GLU A 235 -5.79 -22.09 -6.19
C GLU A 235 -4.60 -21.14 -6.34
N LYS A 236 -4.31 -20.39 -5.29
CA LYS A 236 -3.13 -19.52 -5.20
C LYS A 236 -2.23 -20.03 -4.10
N THR A 237 -1.03 -20.39 -4.47
CA THR A 237 0.03 -20.74 -3.54
C THR A 237 1.04 -19.60 -3.52
N ASP A 238 1.18 -18.94 -2.40
CA ASP A 238 2.19 -17.90 -2.22
C ASP A 238 3.40 -18.46 -1.47
N THR A 239 4.55 -18.39 -2.12
CA THR A 239 5.84 -18.79 -1.58
C THR A 239 6.77 -17.60 -1.32
N ASN A 240 6.31 -16.36 -1.55
CA ASN A 240 7.15 -15.17 -1.40
C ASN A 240 7.64 -14.98 0.04
N ASP A 241 6.87 -15.43 1.01
CA ASP A 241 7.23 -15.38 2.42
C ASP A 241 7.84 -16.69 2.94
N LEU A 242 8.03 -17.68 2.06
CA LEU A 242 8.70 -18.91 2.42
C LEU A 242 10.12 -18.61 2.91
N PHE A 243 10.43 -19.07 4.09
CA PHE A 243 11.79 -19.17 4.58
C PHE A 243 11.92 -20.40 5.49
N THR A 244 13.06 -21.06 5.40
CA THR A 244 13.34 -22.26 6.17
C THR A 244 14.40 -22.01 7.24
N ARG A 245 15.07 -20.83 7.14
CA ARG A 245 16.10 -20.38 8.08
C ARG A 245 15.99 -18.88 8.29
N ILE A 246 16.17 -18.42 9.51
CA ILE A 246 16.19 -17.01 9.84
C ILE A 246 17.50 -16.59 10.52
N TRP A 247 17.90 -15.33 10.24
CA TRP A 247 18.99 -14.63 10.89
C TRP A 247 18.36 -13.48 11.67
N PRO A 248 18.06 -13.70 12.97
CA PRO A 248 17.36 -12.72 13.76
C PRO A 248 18.27 -11.60 14.23
N MET A 249 17.74 -10.39 14.23
CA MET A 249 18.41 -9.18 14.71
C MET A 249 17.47 -8.43 15.65
N GLY A 250 17.91 -8.14 16.86
CA GLY A 250 17.23 -7.27 17.83
C GLY A 250 17.61 -5.81 17.63
N ASN A 251 17.26 -4.98 18.60
CA ASN A 251 17.56 -3.56 18.62
C ASN A 251 19.06 -3.28 18.64
N LYS A 252 19.43 -2.08 18.26
CA LYS A 252 20.81 -1.59 18.39
C LYS A 252 21.10 -1.24 19.83
N HIS A 253 22.31 -1.51 20.27
CA HIS A 253 22.84 -1.08 21.56
C HIS A 253 24.28 -0.62 21.43
N THR A 254 24.69 0.25 22.32
CA THR A 254 26.06 0.76 22.35
C THR A 254 26.95 -0.17 23.16
N VAL A 255 28.03 -0.61 22.57
CA VAL A 255 29.06 -1.43 23.23
C VAL A 255 30.29 -0.57 23.47
N GLU A 256 30.79 -0.58 24.68
CA GLU A 256 32.02 0.11 25.04
C GLU A 256 33.25 -0.75 24.73
N GLU A 257 34.14 -0.22 23.93
CA GLU A 257 35.44 -0.82 23.71
C GLU A 257 36.36 -0.48 24.88
N THR A 258 36.82 -1.47 25.59
CA THR A 258 37.69 -1.29 26.74
C THR A 258 39.08 -1.86 26.50
N LYS A 259 40.11 -1.14 26.93
CA LYS A 259 41.50 -1.63 26.94
C LYS A 259 42.03 -1.65 28.37
N THR A 260 42.67 -2.74 28.69
CA THR A 260 43.39 -2.83 29.96
C THR A 260 44.68 -2.03 29.87
N GLN A 261 44.81 -0.98 30.68
CA GLN A 261 46.05 -0.23 30.87
C GLN A 261 46.73 -0.63 32.15
N TRP A 262 48.04 -0.80 32.07
CA TRP A 262 48.83 -1.13 33.27
C TRP A 262 49.28 0.16 33.94
N LYS A 263 48.96 0.28 35.22
CA LYS A 263 49.21 1.47 36.00
C LYS A 263 50.71 1.65 36.32
N TYR A 264 51.40 0.52 36.48
CA TYR A 264 52.82 0.50 36.75
C TYR A 264 53.55 -0.45 35.81
N LYS A 265 54.67 0.00 35.27
CA LYS A 265 55.52 -0.76 34.36
C LYS A 265 56.97 -0.54 34.73
N PHE A 266 57.68 -1.61 35.12
CA PHE A 266 59.12 -1.58 35.42
C PHE A 266 59.77 -2.76 34.70
N LEU A 267 60.66 -2.46 33.73
CA LEU A 267 61.26 -3.44 32.82
C LEU A 267 60.17 -4.30 32.16
N TRP A 268 60.15 -5.63 32.42
CA TRP A 268 59.14 -6.57 31.91
C TRP A 268 57.99 -6.87 32.90
N PHE A 269 58.04 -6.29 34.12
CA PHE A 269 56.99 -6.42 35.11
C PHE A 269 55.91 -5.35 34.90
N LYS A 270 54.65 -5.80 34.87
CA LYS A 270 53.47 -4.95 34.83
C LYS A 270 52.55 -5.29 36.00
N TRP A 271 52.08 -4.30 36.76
CA TRP A 271 51.10 -4.51 37.84
C TRP A 271 50.15 -3.34 37.95
N GLY A 272 48.97 -3.62 38.59
CA GLY A 272 47.93 -2.62 38.71
C GLY A 272 47.26 -2.33 37.36
N SER A 273 46.31 -3.17 36.94
CA SER A 273 45.53 -2.95 35.74
C SER A 273 44.34 -2.02 35.98
N THR A 274 44.08 -1.14 35.07
CA THR A 274 42.85 -0.33 35.01
C THR A 274 42.23 -0.52 33.64
N THR A 275 40.92 -0.75 33.62
CA THR A 275 40.17 -0.79 32.36
C THR A 275 39.81 0.64 31.96
N VAL A 276 40.14 1.02 30.75
CA VAL A 276 39.84 2.34 30.18
C VAL A 276 38.99 2.13 28.92
N THR A 277 37.85 2.81 28.85
CA THR A 277 37.02 2.84 27.65
C THR A 277 37.76 3.60 26.56
N THR A 278 37.98 3.00 25.40
CA THR A 278 38.74 3.56 24.27
C THR A 278 37.85 4.01 23.13
N GLY A 279 36.62 3.61 23.12
CA GLY A 279 35.63 3.96 22.12
C GLY A 279 34.29 3.32 22.40
N THR A 280 33.31 3.67 21.63
CA THR A 280 31.99 3.03 21.61
C THR A 280 31.62 2.71 20.19
N HIS A 281 30.96 1.59 19.96
CA HIS A 281 30.37 1.26 18.66
C HIS A 281 28.96 0.70 18.86
N GLU A 282 28.13 0.78 17.81
CA GLU A 282 26.78 0.23 17.84
C GLU A 282 26.79 -1.23 17.34
N GLU A 283 26.18 -2.10 18.11
CA GLU A 283 25.90 -3.48 17.72
C GLU A 283 24.40 -3.75 17.82
N ARG A 284 23.93 -4.81 17.15
CA ARG A 284 22.57 -5.31 17.32
C ARG A 284 22.56 -6.55 18.21
N TYR A 285 21.50 -6.73 18.98
CA TYR A 285 21.30 -7.98 19.71
C TYR A 285 21.10 -9.13 18.73
N GLY A 286 22.13 -9.95 18.54
CA GLY A 286 22.06 -11.21 17.83
C GLY A 286 21.74 -12.36 18.79
N ILE A 287 21.56 -13.58 18.26
CA ILE A 287 21.28 -14.76 19.07
C ILE A 287 22.53 -15.56 19.49
N ASN A 288 23.72 -15.12 19.11
CA ASN A 288 24.97 -15.76 19.46
C ASN A 288 25.22 -15.77 21.00
N GLY A 289 24.70 -14.75 21.69
CA GLY A 289 24.77 -14.60 23.15
C GLY A 289 23.66 -15.29 23.94
N THR A 290 22.75 -16.01 23.27
CA THR A 290 21.59 -16.65 23.93
C THR A 290 22.02 -17.63 25.01
N SER A 291 21.36 -17.55 26.17
CA SER A 291 21.60 -18.44 27.30
C SER A 291 21.08 -19.86 26.99
N GLN A 292 21.75 -20.88 27.56
CA GLN A 292 21.31 -22.28 27.41
C GLN A 292 19.89 -22.47 27.96
N SER A 293 19.53 -21.76 29.03
CA SER A 293 18.18 -21.78 29.61
C SER A 293 17.11 -21.30 28.64
N ALA A 294 17.39 -20.25 27.85
CA ALA A 294 16.46 -19.76 26.83
C ALA A 294 16.33 -20.75 25.68
N VAL A 295 17.44 -21.36 25.25
CA VAL A 295 17.41 -22.40 24.21
C VAL A 295 16.57 -23.59 24.66
N ASP A 296 16.79 -24.11 25.86
CA ASP A 296 16.04 -25.25 26.41
C ASP A 296 14.55 -24.95 26.60
N LYS A 297 14.21 -23.68 26.84
CA LYS A 297 12.84 -23.21 27.05
C LYS A 297 12.09 -22.99 25.73
N TYR A 298 12.73 -22.38 24.74
CA TYR A 298 12.02 -21.86 23.57
C TYR A 298 12.25 -22.68 22.32
N LEU A 299 13.41 -23.37 22.13
CA LEU A 299 13.65 -24.15 20.93
C LEU A 299 12.86 -25.47 20.99
N PRO A 300 11.99 -25.77 20.00
CA PRO A 300 11.28 -27.04 19.96
C PRO A 300 12.26 -28.22 19.89
N LYS A 301 12.00 -29.28 20.67
CA LYS A 301 12.89 -30.45 20.77
C LYS A 301 13.01 -31.28 19.51
N LYS A 302 12.12 -31.11 18.54
CA LYS A 302 12.11 -31.84 17.27
C LYS A 302 11.90 -30.89 16.10
N GLY A 303 12.67 -31.10 15.03
CA GLY A 303 12.46 -30.42 13.76
C GLY A 303 13.06 -29.02 13.65
N TYR A 304 13.81 -28.56 14.64
CA TYR A 304 14.48 -27.26 14.60
C TYR A 304 15.94 -27.39 14.98
N SER A 305 16.79 -26.65 14.28
CA SER A 305 18.22 -26.53 14.55
C SER A 305 18.62 -25.08 14.76
N TRP A 306 19.56 -24.87 15.65
CA TRP A 306 20.17 -23.58 15.94
C TRP A 306 21.68 -23.66 15.77
N ASN A 307 22.27 -22.68 15.11
CA ASN A 307 23.71 -22.53 15.02
C ASN A 307 24.16 -21.27 15.75
N ARG A 308 24.84 -21.46 16.87
CA ARG A 308 25.32 -20.37 17.72
C ARG A 308 26.41 -19.55 17.05
N GLU A 309 27.31 -20.17 16.31
CA GLU A 309 28.46 -19.50 15.70
C GLU A 309 28.01 -18.52 14.61
N TYR A 310 27.11 -18.99 13.76
CA TYR A 310 26.59 -18.17 12.65
C TYR A 310 25.34 -17.35 13.02
N GLY A 311 24.68 -17.61 14.15
CA GLY A 311 23.55 -16.83 14.62
C GLY A 311 22.26 -17.03 13.81
N TRP A 312 21.93 -18.27 13.40
CA TRP A 312 20.69 -18.59 12.72
C TRP A 312 19.90 -19.72 13.39
N ILE A 313 18.59 -19.73 13.13
CA ILE A 313 17.67 -20.83 13.50
C ILE A 313 17.00 -21.33 12.22
N GLN A 314 16.76 -22.63 12.11
CA GLN A 314 16.06 -23.23 10.97
C GLN A 314 15.03 -24.28 11.39
N ASN A 315 14.04 -24.48 10.52
CA ASN A 315 13.12 -25.61 10.56
C ASN A 315 13.68 -26.72 9.66
N ASP A 316 14.12 -27.83 10.25
CA ASP A 316 14.81 -28.90 9.53
C ASP A 316 13.89 -29.66 8.58
N GLU A 317 12.60 -29.82 8.92
CA GLU A 317 11.62 -30.46 8.03
C GLU A 317 11.35 -29.57 6.81
N ALA A 318 11.29 -28.26 7.02
CA ALA A 318 11.17 -27.30 5.93
C ALA A 318 12.41 -27.32 5.02
N VAL A 319 13.60 -27.39 5.60
CA VAL A 319 14.85 -27.48 4.83
C VAL A 319 14.89 -28.77 4.01
N LYS A 320 14.42 -29.90 4.54
CA LYS A 320 14.33 -31.15 3.77
C LYS A 320 13.39 -31.04 2.57
N LYS A 321 12.29 -30.28 2.72
CA LYS A 321 11.26 -30.16 1.69
C LYS A 321 11.60 -29.12 0.63
N PHE A 322 12.11 -27.96 1.03
CA PHE A 322 12.28 -26.79 0.17
C PHE A 322 13.73 -26.33 -0.02
N GLY A 323 14.69 -26.98 0.65
CA GLY A 323 16.06 -26.50 0.72
C GLY A 323 16.23 -25.35 1.73
N VAL A 324 17.43 -24.76 1.73
CA VAL A 324 17.73 -23.62 2.61
C VAL A 324 17.30 -22.31 1.95
N VAL A 325 16.27 -21.70 2.51
CA VAL A 325 15.82 -20.35 2.15
C VAL A 325 16.01 -19.46 3.37
N SER A 326 17.03 -18.60 3.33
CA SER A 326 17.41 -17.75 4.47
C SER A 326 16.79 -16.37 4.36
N LYS A 327 16.26 -15.84 5.48
CA LYS A 327 15.82 -14.45 5.62
C LYS A 327 16.41 -13.80 6.85
N ILE A 328 16.73 -12.51 6.75
CA ILE A 328 17.06 -11.65 7.89
C ILE A 328 15.74 -11.15 8.46
N ARG A 329 15.58 -11.24 9.81
CA ARG A 329 14.38 -10.82 10.51
C ARG A 329 14.76 -9.89 11.66
N GLU A 330 14.18 -8.70 11.66
CA GLU A 330 14.37 -7.71 12.71
C GLU A 330 13.23 -7.83 13.74
N PHE A 331 13.61 -7.82 15.02
CA PHE A 331 12.70 -7.91 16.16
C PHE A 331 12.95 -6.73 17.09
N ASP A 332 11.88 -6.19 17.64
CA ASP A 332 11.97 -5.15 18.68
C ASP A 332 12.27 -5.80 20.04
N THR A 333 13.54 -6.10 20.26
CA THR A 333 14.00 -6.83 21.45
C THR A 333 15.37 -6.32 21.90
N ASP A 334 15.56 -6.23 23.21
CA ASP A 334 16.72 -5.65 23.86
C ASP A 334 17.62 -6.68 24.54
N SER A 335 17.53 -7.93 24.14
CA SER A 335 18.43 -9.00 24.62
C SER A 335 18.49 -10.17 23.65
N SER A 336 19.62 -10.91 23.67
CA SER A 336 19.80 -12.11 22.84
C SER A 336 18.75 -13.20 23.16
N ASP A 337 18.37 -13.36 24.41
CA ASP A 337 17.34 -14.33 24.80
C ASP A 337 15.96 -13.97 24.30
N ALA A 338 15.58 -12.69 24.36
CA ALA A 338 14.31 -12.21 23.83
C ALA A 338 14.28 -12.29 22.28
N THR A 339 15.39 -11.94 21.63
CA THR A 339 15.55 -12.07 20.16
C THR A 339 15.42 -13.53 19.74
N PHE A 340 16.03 -14.45 20.47
CA PHE A 340 15.92 -15.88 20.22
C PHE A 340 14.48 -16.38 20.36
N ALA A 341 13.81 -16.02 21.45
CA ALA A 341 12.42 -16.41 21.70
C ALA A 341 11.47 -15.90 20.58
N ALA A 342 11.61 -14.63 20.20
CA ALA A 342 10.83 -14.03 19.12
C ALA A 342 11.10 -14.71 17.76
N ALA A 343 12.36 -15.05 17.51
CA ALA A 343 12.79 -15.75 16.30
C ALA A 343 12.22 -17.15 16.18
N VAL A 344 12.22 -17.93 17.25
CA VAL A 344 11.61 -19.27 17.29
C VAL A 344 10.11 -19.16 17.02
N GLN A 345 9.42 -18.23 17.70
CA GLN A 345 7.98 -18.03 17.47
C GLN A 345 7.66 -17.61 16.03
N ASP A 346 8.48 -16.75 15.42
CA ASP A 346 8.28 -16.34 14.03
C ASP A 346 8.49 -17.51 13.07
N LEU A 347 9.48 -18.37 13.34
CA LEU A 347 9.74 -19.55 12.54
C LEU A 347 8.66 -20.64 12.71
N GLU A 348 8.12 -20.81 13.91
CA GLU A 348 7.00 -21.74 14.18
C GLU A 348 5.70 -21.27 13.53
N LYS A 349 5.45 -19.95 13.53
CA LYS A 349 4.29 -19.34 12.87
C LYS A 349 4.44 -19.30 11.34
N ASN A 350 5.62 -19.60 10.82
CA ASN A 350 5.86 -19.60 9.38
C ASN A 350 5.32 -20.89 8.77
N ASP A 351 4.03 -20.88 8.44
CA ASP A 351 3.47 -21.90 7.56
C ASP A 351 4.13 -21.79 6.19
N LEU A 352 4.79 -22.86 5.82
CA LEU A 352 5.71 -22.94 4.70
C LEU A 352 5.07 -22.72 3.33
N MET A 353 3.75 -22.73 3.27
CA MET A 353 2.96 -22.39 2.08
C MET A 353 1.62 -21.82 2.51
N THR A 354 1.32 -20.61 2.09
CA THR A 354 -0.02 -20.06 2.25
C THR A 354 -0.86 -20.47 1.05
N MET A 355 -1.81 -21.33 1.26
CA MET A 355 -2.80 -21.70 0.25
C MET A 355 -4.03 -20.83 0.42
N SER A 356 -4.47 -20.22 -0.66
CA SER A 356 -5.77 -19.55 -0.71
C SER A 356 -6.52 -19.98 -1.96
N TYR A 357 -7.83 -20.05 -1.83
CA TYR A 357 -8.71 -20.34 -2.96
C TYR A 357 -9.58 -19.12 -3.26
N GLU A 358 -9.46 -18.58 -4.47
CA GLU A 358 -10.46 -17.68 -5.00
C GLU A 358 -11.57 -18.55 -5.60
N VAL A 359 -12.77 -18.42 -5.07
CA VAL A 359 -13.90 -19.27 -5.39
C VAL A 359 -15.04 -18.41 -5.91
N LYS A 360 -15.59 -18.77 -7.07
CA LYS A 360 -16.87 -18.25 -7.54
C LYS A 360 -17.93 -19.30 -7.22
N ALA A 361 -18.84 -18.94 -6.36
CA ALA A 361 -19.92 -19.83 -5.94
C ALA A 361 -21.27 -19.10 -5.94
N VAL A 362 -22.32 -19.84 -6.22
CA VAL A 362 -23.69 -19.37 -6.01
C VAL A 362 -24.09 -19.68 -4.58
N ASP A 363 -24.53 -18.66 -3.84
CA ASP A 363 -25.22 -18.87 -2.58
C ASP A 363 -26.59 -19.51 -2.88
N LEU A 364 -26.80 -20.72 -2.39
CA LEU A 364 -28.03 -21.48 -2.68
C LEU A 364 -29.28 -20.77 -2.19
N VAL A 365 -29.19 -19.91 -1.18
CA VAL A 365 -30.33 -19.08 -0.73
C VAL A 365 -30.73 -18.08 -1.81
N ASP A 366 -29.75 -17.50 -2.54
CA ASP A 366 -30.02 -16.59 -3.67
C ASP A 366 -30.66 -17.36 -4.86
N ALA A 367 -30.43 -18.67 -4.94
CA ALA A 367 -31.09 -19.56 -5.90
C ALA A 367 -32.49 -20.10 -5.41
N GLY A 368 -32.93 -19.68 -4.22
CA GLY A 368 -34.24 -20.03 -3.68
C GLY A 368 -34.29 -21.33 -2.85
N TYR A 369 -33.15 -21.90 -2.49
CA TYR A 369 -33.09 -23.06 -1.61
C TYR A 369 -33.21 -22.64 -0.14
N ASP A 370 -33.87 -23.46 0.65
CA ASP A 370 -34.00 -23.28 2.11
C ASP A 370 -32.77 -23.87 2.81
N THR A 371 -31.75 -23.03 2.94
CA THR A 371 -30.47 -23.34 3.59
C THR A 371 -29.91 -22.10 4.25
N GLU A 372 -28.81 -22.25 4.99
CA GLU A 372 -28.09 -21.13 5.58
C GLU A 372 -27.19 -20.45 4.53
N ARG A 373 -27.06 -19.09 4.58
CA ARG A 373 -26.22 -18.33 3.65
C ARG A 373 -24.73 -18.58 3.87
N LEU A 374 -23.99 -18.49 2.78
CA LEU A 374 -22.53 -18.31 2.85
C LEU A 374 -22.23 -16.89 3.37
N THR A 375 -21.53 -16.79 4.50
CA THR A 375 -21.29 -15.51 5.16
C THR A 375 -19.82 -15.12 5.19
N PHE A 376 -19.58 -13.82 5.19
CA PHE A 376 -18.24 -13.25 5.35
C PHE A 376 -17.68 -13.53 6.75
N ALA A 377 -16.37 -13.74 6.85
CA ALA A 377 -15.65 -14.07 8.08
C ALA A 377 -16.13 -15.36 8.78
N SER A 378 -16.75 -16.29 8.03
CA SER A 378 -17.16 -17.62 8.48
C SER A 378 -16.39 -18.71 7.74
N PHE A 379 -16.37 -19.90 8.29
CA PHE A 379 -15.75 -21.05 7.64
C PHE A 379 -16.74 -21.71 6.68
N ALA A 380 -16.25 -22.16 5.54
CA ALA A 380 -17.02 -22.96 4.60
C ALA A 380 -16.24 -24.22 4.21
N HIS A 381 -16.95 -25.30 4.01
CA HIS A 381 -16.39 -26.55 3.50
C HIS A 381 -16.41 -26.52 1.98
N ILE A 382 -15.25 -26.58 1.36
CA ILE A 382 -15.06 -26.54 -0.10
C ILE A 382 -14.71 -27.94 -0.56
N ILE A 383 -15.55 -28.50 -1.42
CA ILE A 383 -15.43 -29.88 -1.89
C ILE A 383 -15.37 -29.90 -3.42
N SER A 384 -14.29 -30.46 -3.96
CA SER A 384 -14.18 -30.73 -5.38
C SER A 384 -13.42 -32.02 -5.62
N LYS A 385 -14.13 -33.13 -5.71
CA LYS A 385 -13.54 -34.46 -5.94
C LYS A 385 -12.66 -34.55 -7.19
N PRO A 386 -13.08 -33.97 -8.36
CA PRO A 386 -12.23 -34.02 -9.56
C PRO A 386 -10.88 -33.32 -9.39
N HIS A 387 -10.79 -32.34 -8.46
CA HIS A 387 -9.59 -31.55 -8.22
C HIS A 387 -8.89 -31.94 -6.91
N SER A 388 -9.35 -33.02 -6.24
CA SER A 388 -8.84 -33.48 -4.93
C SER A 388 -8.85 -32.40 -3.85
N ILE A 389 -9.88 -31.52 -3.86
CA ILE A 389 -10.09 -30.48 -2.88
C ILE A 389 -11.17 -30.97 -1.90
N ASP A 390 -10.82 -30.99 -0.61
CA ASP A 390 -11.72 -31.29 0.51
C ASP A 390 -11.18 -30.55 1.74
N VAL A 391 -11.55 -29.27 1.88
CA VAL A 391 -10.94 -28.36 2.85
C VAL A 391 -11.98 -27.46 3.51
N ILE A 392 -11.80 -27.17 4.80
CA ILE A 392 -12.57 -26.16 5.52
C ILE A 392 -11.68 -24.91 5.66
N MET A 393 -12.16 -23.80 5.12
CA MET A 393 -11.39 -22.56 5.10
C MET A 393 -12.25 -21.36 5.51
N LEU A 394 -11.57 -20.36 6.08
CA LEU A 394 -12.17 -19.07 6.43
C LEU A 394 -12.42 -18.24 5.16
N CYS A 395 -13.61 -17.65 5.04
CA CYS A 395 -13.90 -16.63 4.05
C CYS A 395 -13.24 -15.31 4.47
N THR A 396 -12.09 -15.01 3.88
CA THR A 396 -11.28 -13.83 4.23
C THR A 396 -11.66 -12.60 3.43
N LYS A 397 -12.22 -12.80 2.23
CA LYS A 397 -12.72 -11.71 1.38
C LYS A 397 -13.97 -12.14 0.65
N LEU A 398 -14.92 -11.22 0.54
CA LEU A 398 -16.16 -11.41 -0.20
C LEU A 398 -16.42 -10.15 -1.04
N VAL A 399 -16.56 -10.34 -2.35
CA VAL A 399 -16.96 -9.30 -3.30
C VAL A 399 -18.38 -9.58 -3.76
N GLU A 400 -19.26 -8.62 -3.56
CA GLU A 400 -20.70 -8.74 -3.78
C GLU A 400 -21.19 -7.66 -4.75
N PRO A 401 -21.44 -7.97 -6.02
CA PRO A 401 -22.26 -7.12 -6.88
C PRO A 401 -23.70 -7.15 -6.35
N LEU A 402 -24.19 -5.99 -5.85
CA LEU A 402 -25.48 -5.95 -5.14
C LEU A 402 -26.68 -6.01 -6.10
N ASP A 403 -26.45 -5.67 -7.36
CA ASP A 403 -27.41 -5.79 -8.47
C ASP A 403 -27.38 -7.18 -9.13
N HIS A 404 -26.30 -7.95 -8.89
CA HIS A 404 -26.08 -9.28 -9.44
C HIS A 404 -25.54 -10.24 -8.37
N PRO A 405 -26.35 -10.57 -7.33
CA PRO A 405 -25.89 -11.37 -6.21
C PRO A 405 -25.41 -12.78 -6.58
N GLU A 406 -25.82 -13.29 -7.74
CA GLU A 406 -25.34 -14.56 -8.29
C GLU A 406 -23.87 -14.54 -8.72
N LYS A 407 -23.26 -13.35 -8.83
CA LYS A 407 -21.85 -13.15 -9.24
C LYS A 407 -20.95 -12.85 -8.04
N LYS A 408 -21.28 -13.35 -6.87
CA LYS A 408 -20.41 -13.23 -5.69
C LYS A 408 -19.09 -13.95 -5.90
N GLU A 409 -18.02 -13.34 -5.43
CA GLU A 409 -16.68 -13.92 -5.44
C GLU A 409 -16.17 -14.01 -4.01
N TYR A 410 -15.80 -15.22 -3.61
CA TYR A 410 -15.30 -15.53 -2.28
C TYR A 410 -13.81 -15.83 -2.34
N THR A 411 -13.04 -15.32 -1.39
CA THR A 411 -11.67 -15.74 -1.18
C THR A 411 -11.59 -16.46 0.14
N PHE A 412 -11.18 -17.71 0.10
CA PHE A 412 -10.99 -18.56 1.27
C PHE A 412 -9.52 -18.80 1.54
N GLY A 413 -9.19 -19.00 2.80
CA GLY A 413 -7.83 -19.27 3.24
C GLY A 413 -7.29 -18.17 4.12
N MET A 414 -6.03 -18.30 4.51
CA MET A 414 -5.35 -17.34 5.34
C MET A 414 -4.61 -16.35 4.45
N THR A 415 -5.08 -15.12 4.34
CA THR A 415 -4.26 -14.04 3.81
C THR A 415 -3.16 -13.73 4.84
N ARG A 416 -2.05 -14.48 4.78
CA ARG A 416 -0.82 -13.95 5.35
C ARG A 416 -0.43 -12.74 4.52
N ARG A 417 -0.14 -11.63 5.20
CA ARG A 417 0.35 -10.42 4.55
C ARG A 417 1.60 -10.78 3.77
N THR A 418 1.61 -10.51 2.48
CA THR A 418 2.79 -10.64 1.64
C THR A 418 3.90 -9.71 2.12
N LEU A 419 5.15 -9.94 1.73
CA LEU A 419 6.26 -8.99 1.99
C LEU A 419 5.95 -7.60 1.43
N THR A 420 5.16 -7.50 0.36
CA THR A 420 4.63 -6.25 -0.16
C THR A 420 3.67 -5.62 0.85
N ASP A 421 2.79 -6.38 1.48
CA ASP A 421 1.94 -5.91 2.59
C ASP A 421 2.76 -5.58 3.84
N ARG A 422 3.91 -6.25 4.06
CA ARG A 422 4.84 -5.94 5.15
C ARG A 422 5.76 -4.77 4.83
N ALA A 423 6.29 -4.67 3.61
CA ALA A 423 7.04 -3.49 3.14
C ALA A 423 6.14 -2.25 3.12
N VAL A 424 4.87 -2.43 2.79
CA VAL A 424 3.85 -1.39 2.77
C VAL A 424 3.27 -1.14 4.16
N ALA A 425 3.27 -2.12 5.08
CA ALA A 425 2.99 -1.87 6.50
C ALA A 425 4.17 -1.21 7.23
N ASN A 426 5.40 -1.38 6.75
CA ASN A 426 6.58 -0.61 7.19
C ASN A 426 6.66 0.79 6.54
N LEU A 427 6.00 0.96 5.41
CA LEU A 427 5.65 2.22 4.80
C LEU A 427 4.18 2.55 5.14
N GLY A 428 3.80 2.42 6.40
CA GLY A 428 2.42 2.51 6.93
C GLY A 428 1.57 3.71 6.51
N VAL A 429 2.04 4.42 5.50
CA VAL A 429 1.40 5.51 4.77
C VAL A 429 1.14 5.11 3.31
N THR A 430 1.81 4.06 2.78
CA THR A 430 1.80 3.78 1.34
C THR A 430 0.79 2.73 0.88
N ASN A 431 0.13 1.94 1.75
CA ASN A 431 -0.96 1.06 1.30
C ASN A 431 -2.34 1.67 1.44
N GLU A 432 -2.60 2.48 2.46
CA GLU A 432 -3.69 3.44 2.36
C GLU A 432 -3.43 4.42 1.21
N LEU A 433 -2.16 4.79 0.95
CA LEU A 433 -1.79 5.57 -0.22
C LEU A 433 -1.79 4.73 -1.51
N SER A 434 -1.51 3.43 -1.57
CA SER A 434 -1.51 2.66 -2.81
C SER A 434 -2.84 1.95 -3.09
N GLU A 435 -3.71 1.70 -2.11
CA GLU A 435 -5.14 1.51 -2.38
C GLU A 435 -5.84 2.86 -2.55
N LYS A 436 -5.45 3.91 -1.85
CA LYS A 436 -5.71 5.32 -2.21
C LYS A 436 -5.02 5.67 -3.54
N THR A 437 -3.87 5.17 -3.89
CA THR A 437 -3.17 5.42 -5.17
C THR A 437 -3.51 4.39 -6.24
N ALA A 438 -3.99 3.19 -5.96
CA ALA A 438 -4.56 2.27 -6.99
C ALA A 438 -6.07 2.50 -7.17
N SER A 439 -6.81 2.92 -6.18
CA SER A 439 -8.09 3.61 -6.36
C SER A 439 -7.85 5.05 -6.85
N THR A 440 -6.83 5.78 -6.41
CA THR A 440 -6.44 7.11 -6.87
C THR A 440 -5.72 7.08 -8.22
N SER A 441 -5.09 6.02 -8.70
CA SER A 441 -4.58 5.97 -10.08
C SER A 441 -5.67 5.62 -11.11
N ARG A 442 -6.73 4.97 -10.72
CA ARG A 442 -7.99 4.97 -11.50
C ARG A 442 -8.77 6.28 -11.33
N TYR A 443 -8.48 7.03 -10.28
CA TYR A 443 -9.12 8.28 -9.86
C TYR A 443 -8.17 9.49 -9.97
N ALA A 444 -6.88 9.31 -10.27
CA ALA A 444 -5.91 10.39 -10.45
C ALA A 444 -6.25 11.29 -11.65
N GLY A 445 -7.10 10.84 -12.56
CA GLY A 445 -7.71 11.72 -13.57
C GLY A 445 -8.67 12.77 -13.01
N ALA A 446 -9.32 12.52 -11.86
CA ALA A 446 -10.34 13.42 -11.33
C ALA A 446 -9.98 14.05 -9.98
N THR A 447 -9.22 13.39 -9.12
CA THR A 447 -8.78 13.93 -7.82
C THR A 447 -7.69 14.99 -7.99
N GLN A 448 -7.05 15.06 -9.15
CA GLN A 448 -6.09 16.11 -9.48
C GLN A 448 -6.72 17.50 -9.57
N ILE A 449 -7.99 17.58 -9.91
CA ILE A 449 -8.71 18.86 -9.91
C ILE A 449 -8.95 19.35 -8.47
N ASP A 450 -9.17 18.44 -7.52
CA ASP A 450 -9.41 18.80 -6.12
C ASP A 450 -8.12 19.01 -5.31
N THR A 451 -7.03 18.30 -5.63
CA THR A 451 -5.72 18.55 -5.02
C THR A 451 -5.08 19.84 -5.54
N THR A 452 -5.42 20.30 -6.75
CA THR A 452 -5.04 21.64 -7.22
C THR A 452 -5.80 22.75 -6.49
N GLN A 453 -6.99 22.49 -5.97
CA GLN A 453 -7.70 23.49 -5.14
C GLN A 453 -7.37 23.41 -3.65
N ALA A 454 -7.12 22.22 -3.09
CA ALA A 454 -6.65 22.04 -1.71
C ALA A 454 -5.15 22.24 -1.56
N GLY A 455 -4.39 22.01 -2.63
CA GLY A 455 -2.93 22.11 -2.68
C GLY A 455 -2.43 23.39 -3.32
N LYS A 456 -2.98 24.56 -3.00
CA LYS A 456 -2.29 25.84 -3.28
C LYS A 456 -0.89 25.93 -2.65
N THR A 457 -0.45 24.88 -1.99
CA THR A 457 0.91 24.64 -1.49
C THR A 457 1.59 23.44 -2.15
N ALA A 458 0.93 22.67 -3.03
CA ALA A 458 1.61 21.67 -3.82
C ALA A 458 2.46 22.37 -4.88
N SER A 459 3.76 22.16 -4.79
CA SER A 459 4.72 22.78 -5.71
C SER A 459 4.62 22.23 -7.14
N ASP A 460 4.09 21.02 -7.30
CA ASP A 460 3.99 20.31 -8.57
C ASP A 460 2.54 20.07 -8.98
N PHE A 461 2.23 20.15 -10.26
CA PHE A 461 0.91 19.84 -10.77
C PHE A 461 0.99 19.03 -12.07
N ILE A 462 -0.02 18.20 -12.28
CA ILE A 462 -0.31 17.55 -13.55
C ILE A 462 -1.75 17.88 -13.89
N ASP A 463 -1.99 18.46 -15.04
CA ASP A 463 -3.32 18.80 -15.57
C ASP A 463 -3.59 17.98 -16.82
N TYR A 464 -4.77 17.40 -16.91
CA TYR A 464 -5.19 16.63 -18.07
C TYR A 464 -6.54 17.08 -18.57
N ALA A 465 -6.56 17.55 -19.80
CA ALA A 465 -7.79 17.87 -20.52
C ALA A 465 -7.91 16.96 -21.76
N PRO A 466 -8.97 16.15 -21.90
CA PRO A 466 -9.09 15.17 -23.01
C PRO A 466 -8.97 15.80 -24.41
N ALA A 467 -9.34 17.06 -24.56
CA ALA A 467 -9.26 17.78 -25.83
C ALA A 467 -7.87 18.40 -26.11
N SER A 468 -7.10 18.70 -25.06
CA SER A 468 -5.81 19.41 -25.19
C SER A 468 -4.61 18.60 -24.73
N GLY A 469 -4.82 17.47 -24.03
CA GLY A 469 -3.73 16.60 -23.56
C GLY A 469 -3.35 16.84 -22.08
N MET A 470 -2.15 16.43 -21.73
CA MET A 470 -1.63 16.47 -20.35
C MET A 470 -0.54 17.52 -20.19
N THR A 471 -0.63 18.29 -19.10
CA THR A 471 0.38 19.28 -18.71
C THR A 471 0.97 18.90 -17.36
N VAL A 472 2.30 18.90 -17.23
CA VAL A 472 3.04 18.66 -16.00
C VAL A 472 3.82 19.92 -15.64
N GLY A 473 3.69 20.43 -14.44
CA GLY A 473 4.34 21.66 -14.03
C GLY A 473 4.54 21.80 -12.53
N HIS A 474 5.09 22.92 -12.12
CA HIS A 474 5.37 23.28 -10.73
C HIS A 474 4.84 24.69 -10.45
N ALA A 475 4.10 24.88 -9.36
CA ALA A 475 3.40 26.13 -9.06
C ALA A 475 4.32 27.37 -8.85
N SER A 476 5.57 27.17 -8.43
CA SER A 476 6.53 28.25 -8.22
C SER A 476 7.38 28.57 -9.46
N ILE A 477 7.28 27.79 -10.53
CA ILE A 477 7.97 28.03 -11.79
C ILE A 477 6.93 28.06 -12.91
N THR A 478 7.07 29.02 -13.81
CA THR A 478 6.16 29.15 -14.96
C THR A 478 6.48 28.17 -16.09
N ALA A 479 7.22 27.09 -15.79
CA ALA A 479 7.60 26.07 -16.74
C ALA A 479 6.66 24.86 -16.66
N ASN A 480 6.18 24.40 -17.79
CA ASN A 480 5.42 23.15 -17.88
C ASN A 480 5.70 22.37 -19.16
N ILE A 481 5.40 21.07 -19.09
CA ILE A 481 5.50 20.14 -20.21
C ILE A 481 4.07 19.78 -20.60
N HIS A 482 3.71 19.96 -21.86
CA HIS A 482 2.40 19.62 -22.37
C HIS A 482 2.49 18.51 -23.42
N PHE A 483 1.72 17.45 -23.22
CA PHE A 483 1.55 16.32 -24.14
C PHE A 483 0.19 16.48 -24.83
N GLY A 484 0.15 17.07 -26.00
CA GLY A 484 -1.07 17.32 -26.75
C GLY A 484 -1.19 16.48 -28.00
N THR A 485 -2.28 16.70 -28.74
CA THR A 485 -2.52 16.07 -30.06
C THR A 485 -1.46 16.45 -31.10
N ASP A 486 -0.84 17.62 -30.91
CA ASP A 486 0.19 18.17 -31.81
C ASP A 486 1.61 17.79 -31.38
N GLY A 487 1.74 16.95 -30.33
CA GLY A 487 2.99 16.44 -29.81
C GLY A 487 3.35 17.00 -28.42
N LEU A 488 4.65 16.95 -28.10
CA LEU A 488 5.20 17.42 -26.85
C LEU A 488 5.60 18.89 -26.97
N THR A 489 5.02 19.74 -26.11
CA THR A 489 5.40 21.16 -26.03
C THR A 489 5.91 21.52 -24.63
N PHE A 490 6.85 22.45 -24.58
CA PHE A 490 7.40 23.01 -23.36
C PHE A 490 7.01 24.48 -23.33
N SER A 491 6.30 24.92 -22.31
CA SER A 491 5.86 26.30 -22.17
C SER A 491 6.12 26.83 -20.78
N GLY A 492 6.16 28.16 -20.65
CA GLY A 492 6.31 28.84 -19.38
C GLY A 492 7.71 28.74 -18.76
N VAL A 493 8.66 28.16 -19.44
CA VAL A 493 10.05 28.28 -19.04
C VAL A 493 10.35 29.77 -19.02
N LYS A 494 10.89 30.29 -17.92
CA LYS A 494 11.24 31.70 -17.75
C LYS A 494 12.11 32.19 -18.91
N ASN A 495 12.57 31.28 -19.73
CA ASN A 495 13.34 31.46 -20.93
C ASN A 495 13.16 30.32 -21.91
N GLY A 496 11.95 29.94 -22.26
CA GLY A 496 11.65 29.24 -23.50
C GLY A 496 12.10 30.04 -24.72
N THR A 497 12.99 31.02 -24.48
CA THR A 497 13.72 31.75 -25.50
C THR A 497 14.55 30.71 -26.24
N GLU A 498 14.23 30.50 -27.47
CA GLU A 498 15.08 29.80 -28.38
C GLU A 498 16.47 30.46 -28.36
N LEU A 499 17.45 29.73 -27.83
CA LEU A 499 18.82 30.22 -27.72
C LEU A 499 19.50 30.17 -29.06
N GLN A 500 19.18 29.15 -29.85
CA GLN A 500 19.70 28.95 -31.17
C GLN A 500 18.78 27.99 -31.96
N SER A 501 18.66 28.23 -33.27
CA SER A 501 18.01 27.33 -34.21
C SER A 501 18.89 27.07 -35.46
N TRP A 502 18.64 25.94 -36.07
CA TRP A 502 19.36 25.52 -37.25
C TRP A 502 18.38 25.09 -38.34
N SER A 503 18.66 25.51 -39.54
CA SER A 503 17.94 25.12 -40.74
C SER A 503 18.87 24.41 -41.74
N GLY A 504 18.36 23.52 -42.54
CA GLY A 504 19.12 22.79 -43.57
C GLY A 504 18.84 21.30 -43.53
N SER A 505 19.33 20.55 -44.50
CA SER A 505 19.14 19.10 -44.65
C SER A 505 20.27 18.28 -43.98
N THR A 506 21.39 18.91 -43.67
CA THR A 506 22.58 18.28 -43.10
C THR A 506 23.13 19.14 -41.94
N PHE A 507 23.83 18.52 -41.01
CA PHE A 507 24.45 19.20 -39.85
C PHE A 507 25.83 18.58 -39.57
N ALA A 508 26.88 19.28 -39.93
CA ALA A 508 28.26 18.85 -39.66
C ALA A 508 28.65 19.04 -38.18
N ALA A 509 29.65 18.33 -37.70
CA ALA A 509 30.22 18.53 -36.38
C ALA A 509 30.69 19.98 -36.18
N GLN A 510 30.22 20.62 -35.09
CA GLN A 510 30.57 22.01 -34.79
C GLN A 510 30.37 22.32 -33.30
N THR A 511 30.98 23.45 -32.88
CA THR A 511 30.74 24.00 -31.54
C THR A 511 30.06 25.36 -31.69
N THR A 512 28.99 25.58 -30.93
CA THR A 512 28.33 26.88 -30.86
C THR A 512 28.95 27.71 -29.74
N SER A 513 28.91 29.01 -29.89
CA SER A 513 29.39 29.96 -28.87
C SER A 513 28.25 30.52 -28.01
N THR A 514 27.15 29.80 -27.87
CA THR A 514 26.00 30.22 -27.09
C THR A 514 26.35 30.23 -25.59
N ASP A 515 26.23 31.37 -24.92
CA ASP A 515 26.48 31.46 -23.47
C ASP A 515 25.38 30.70 -22.69
N LEU A 516 25.78 29.64 -22.03
CA LEU A 516 24.92 28.80 -21.19
C LEU A 516 25.23 28.96 -19.69
N SER A 517 25.98 29.97 -19.28
CA SER A 517 26.40 30.14 -17.88
C SER A 517 25.25 30.34 -16.91
N GLY A 518 24.09 30.82 -17.39
CA GLY A 518 22.85 31.02 -16.61
C GLY A 518 21.89 29.83 -16.60
N TYR A 519 22.24 28.71 -17.24
CA TYR A 519 21.32 27.57 -17.39
C TYR A 519 21.88 26.32 -16.71
N ALA A 520 20.99 25.57 -16.07
CA ALA A 520 21.30 24.25 -15.49
C ALA A 520 21.24 23.12 -16.55
N ALA A 521 20.33 23.25 -17.52
CA ALA A 521 20.18 22.33 -18.63
C ALA A 521 19.71 23.05 -19.89
N VAL A 522 19.81 22.37 -21.02
CA VAL A 522 19.27 22.81 -22.32
C VAL A 522 18.35 21.71 -22.90
N LEU A 523 17.28 22.12 -23.54
CA LEU A 523 16.46 21.27 -24.38
C LEU A 523 16.94 21.37 -25.82
N LEU A 524 17.37 20.26 -26.35
CA LEU A 524 17.72 20.12 -27.77
C LEU A 524 16.59 19.44 -28.50
N THR A 525 16.02 20.12 -29.49
CA THR A 525 15.13 19.52 -30.49
C THR A 525 15.97 19.09 -31.67
N TYR A 526 15.80 17.87 -32.12
CA TYR A 526 16.50 17.31 -33.27
C TYR A 526 15.61 16.40 -34.09
N ASP A 527 15.90 16.27 -35.38
CA ASP A 527 15.20 15.37 -36.25
C ASP A 527 16.06 14.18 -36.66
N GLY A 528 15.43 13.13 -37.11
CA GLY A 528 16.04 11.96 -37.70
C GLY A 528 15.25 11.44 -38.88
N ASP A 529 15.90 10.64 -39.68
CA ASP A 529 15.22 9.99 -40.83
C ASP A 529 14.25 8.95 -40.31
N ALA A 530 12.98 9.23 -40.47
CA ALA A 530 11.87 8.36 -40.13
C ALA A 530 11.58 7.32 -41.21
N ALA A 531 12.60 6.71 -41.80
CA ALA A 531 12.43 5.72 -42.88
C ALA A 531 11.53 4.54 -42.50
N ALA A 532 11.35 4.27 -41.20
CA ALA A 532 10.32 3.34 -40.68
C ALA A 532 8.88 3.91 -40.79
N TRP A 533 8.74 5.22 -40.94
CA TRP A 533 7.47 5.94 -41.10
C TRP A 533 7.35 6.48 -42.54
N ALA A 534 8.19 5.97 -43.42
CA ALA A 534 8.31 6.39 -44.82
C ALA A 534 7.04 6.20 -45.65
N ALA A 535 6.05 5.46 -45.18
CA ALA A 535 4.70 5.48 -45.76
C ALA A 535 4.05 6.88 -45.69
N ALA A 536 4.57 7.79 -44.86
CA ALA A 536 4.06 9.15 -44.65
C ALA A 536 5.04 10.24 -45.14
N GLY A 537 6.23 9.93 -45.66
CA GLY A 537 7.16 10.89 -46.25
C GLY A 537 7.79 11.91 -45.32
N GLY A 538 7.80 11.66 -44.00
CA GLY A 538 8.19 12.63 -42.97
C GLY A 538 9.48 12.30 -42.25
N ARG A 539 10.21 13.34 -41.81
CA ARG A 539 11.25 13.26 -40.77
C ARG A 539 10.54 13.32 -39.41
N GLY A 540 10.96 12.47 -38.48
CA GLY A 540 10.47 12.49 -37.08
C GLY A 540 11.26 13.49 -36.24
N ARG A 541 10.61 14.10 -35.24
CA ARG A 541 11.24 14.95 -34.23
C ARG A 541 11.45 14.20 -32.93
N ALA A 542 12.55 14.50 -32.27
CA ALA A 542 12.86 14.03 -30.94
C ALA A 542 13.46 15.16 -30.08
N PHE A 543 13.50 14.95 -28.78
CA PHE A 543 13.94 15.92 -27.80
C PHE A 543 14.96 15.28 -26.85
N ALA A 544 15.96 16.03 -26.44
CA ALA A 544 16.90 15.62 -25.42
C ALA A 544 17.13 16.78 -24.42
N VAL A 545 17.02 16.48 -23.16
CA VAL A 545 17.42 17.40 -22.09
C VAL A 545 18.87 17.11 -21.73
N LEU A 546 19.75 18.07 -21.91
CA LEU A 546 21.19 17.94 -21.71
C LEU A 546 21.60 18.83 -20.52
N PRO A 547 22.16 18.28 -19.44
CA PRO A 547 22.71 19.08 -18.36
C PRO A 547 23.90 19.93 -18.86
N VAL A 548 24.00 21.19 -18.40
CA VAL A 548 25.12 22.10 -18.73
C VAL A 548 26.27 21.80 -17.78
N ASN A 549 26.93 20.66 -17.98
CA ASN A 549 27.98 20.15 -17.08
C ASN A 549 29.27 19.77 -17.78
N GLY A 550 29.39 20.04 -19.08
CA GLY A 550 30.57 19.75 -19.87
C GLY A 550 30.79 18.24 -20.17
N LYS A 551 29.84 17.36 -19.83
CA LYS A 551 29.90 15.95 -20.19
C LYS A 551 29.24 15.70 -21.56
N THR A 552 29.75 14.70 -22.27
CA THR A 552 29.24 14.29 -23.57
C THR A 552 28.13 13.25 -23.37
N TYR A 553 27.02 13.45 -24.06
CA TYR A 553 25.86 12.57 -24.09
C TYR A 553 25.58 12.16 -25.54
N SER A 554 25.25 10.89 -25.75
CA SER A 554 24.81 10.43 -27.08
C SER A 554 23.30 10.56 -27.20
N ILE A 555 22.82 11.42 -28.08
CA ILE A 555 21.41 11.47 -28.47
C ILE A 555 21.14 10.39 -29.51
N LEU A 556 20.01 9.72 -29.38
CA LEU A 556 19.62 8.60 -30.22
C LEU A 556 18.27 8.91 -30.89
N PHE A 557 18.14 8.53 -32.15
CA PHE A 557 16.89 8.55 -32.85
C PHE A 557 16.53 7.10 -33.26
N PRO A 558 15.44 6.53 -32.71
CA PRO A 558 15.02 5.17 -33.02
C PRO A 558 14.39 5.11 -34.43
N GLY A 559 14.74 4.09 -35.19
CA GLY A 559 14.21 3.85 -36.54
C GLY A 559 14.55 2.43 -37.00
N VAL A 560 14.24 2.10 -38.26
CA VAL A 560 14.65 0.82 -38.86
C VAL A 560 16.18 0.66 -38.80
N LEU A 561 16.89 1.78 -38.96
CA LEU A 561 18.32 1.89 -38.69
C LEU A 561 18.49 2.99 -37.67
N ALA A 562 19.10 2.63 -36.53
CA ALA A 562 19.34 3.57 -35.44
C ALA A 562 20.27 4.70 -35.88
N GLN A 563 20.02 5.90 -35.38
CA GLN A 563 20.83 7.09 -35.60
C GLN A 563 21.33 7.63 -34.26
N ARG A 564 22.54 8.19 -34.25
CA ARG A 564 23.11 8.79 -33.04
C ARG A 564 23.95 10.02 -33.37
N ARG A 565 24.10 10.91 -32.39
CA ARG A 565 25.03 12.01 -32.38
C ARG A 565 25.47 12.28 -30.95
N ASP A 566 26.76 12.58 -30.76
CA ASP A 566 27.28 12.96 -29.46
C ASP A 566 27.15 14.48 -29.28
N VAL A 567 26.69 14.90 -28.12
CA VAL A 567 26.46 16.32 -27.79
C VAL A 567 26.99 16.61 -26.39
N THR A 568 27.70 17.72 -26.26
CA THR A 568 28.24 18.22 -25.02
C THR A 568 27.71 19.62 -24.77
N ALA A 569 26.94 19.84 -23.68
CA ALA A 569 26.57 21.19 -23.27
C ALA A 569 27.44 21.67 -22.11
N SER A 570 28.10 22.78 -22.31
CA SER A 570 28.99 23.44 -21.34
C SER A 570 28.60 24.91 -21.18
N LYS A 571 29.08 25.58 -20.15
CA LYS A 571 28.81 27.02 -19.93
C LYS A 571 29.19 27.91 -21.11
N SER A 572 30.17 27.50 -21.93
CA SER A 572 30.68 28.25 -23.08
C SER A 572 29.99 27.88 -24.40
N GLY A 573 29.05 26.93 -24.41
CA GLY A 573 28.33 26.54 -25.61
C GLY A 573 28.02 25.05 -25.72
N VAL A 574 27.51 24.66 -26.85
CA VAL A 574 27.19 23.27 -27.18
C VAL A 574 28.09 22.76 -28.30
N THR A 575 28.73 21.64 -28.05
CA THR A 575 29.55 20.94 -29.06
C THR A 575 28.76 19.74 -29.59
N PHE A 576 28.59 19.68 -30.89
CA PHE A 576 27.98 18.58 -31.61
C PHE A 576 29.04 17.76 -32.33
N GLY A 577 29.08 16.46 -32.08
CA GLY A 577 29.88 15.52 -32.84
C GLY A 577 29.25 15.21 -34.21
N SER A 578 29.90 14.38 -35.00
CA SER A 578 29.35 13.87 -36.25
C SER A 578 28.09 13.04 -35.99
N GLY A 579 27.17 13.09 -36.92
CA GLY A 579 26.03 12.16 -36.95
C GLY A 579 26.45 10.79 -37.45
N TYR A 580 25.82 9.75 -36.98
CA TYR A 580 26.07 8.38 -37.42
C TYR A 580 24.74 7.64 -37.65
N ARG A 581 24.69 6.78 -38.65
CA ARG A 581 23.60 5.86 -38.92
C ARG A 581 24.10 4.43 -38.86
N GLN A 582 23.32 3.54 -38.27
CA GLN A 582 23.61 2.11 -38.26
C GLN A 582 23.27 1.50 -39.63
N THR A 583 24.15 0.69 -40.16
CA THR A 583 23.86 -0.09 -41.37
C THR A 583 23.03 -1.34 -41.04
N ALA A 584 22.44 -2.00 -42.04
CA ALA A 584 21.74 -3.27 -41.87
C ALA A 584 22.66 -4.38 -41.27
N ALA A 585 23.97 -4.28 -41.46
CA ALA A 585 24.99 -5.17 -40.86
C ALA A 585 25.39 -4.76 -39.43
N GLY A 586 24.77 -3.73 -38.83
CA GLY A 586 25.05 -3.27 -37.48
C GLY A 586 26.22 -2.29 -37.33
N ALA A 587 26.94 -1.97 -38.43
CA ALA A 587 28.05 -1.03 -38.39
C ALA A 587 27.56 0.44 -38.35
N TRP A 588 28.26 1.31 -37.64
CA TRP A 588 27.99 2.75 -37.62
C TRP A 588 28.77 3.48 -38.75
N VAL A 589 28.08 4.21 -39.59
CA VAL A 589 28.65 5.01 -40.68
C VAL A 589 28.29 6.47 -40.45
N GLN A 590 29.24 7.38 -40.70
CA GLN A 590 29.00 8.81 -40.59
C GLN A 590 27.92 9.26 -41.56
N ASP A 591 26.94 9.99 -41.01
CA ASP A 591 25.83 10.54 -41.75
C ASP A 591 25.37 11.86 -41.11
N ASP A 592 25.70 12.97 -41.75
CA ASP A 592 25.39 14.29 -41.23
C ASP A 592 23.89 14.66 -41.28
N THR A 593 23.06 13.79 -41.83
CA THR A 593 21.56 13.88 -41.74
C THR A 593 21.03 13.22 -40.48
N ALA A 594 21.84 12.42 -39.76
CA ALA A 594 21.43 11.66 -38.57
C ALA A 594 21.41 12.56 -37.33
N CYS A 595 20.34 12.46 -36.52
CA CYS A 595 20.11 13.25 -35.33
C CYS A 595 20.45 14.73 -35.54
N ARG A 596 19.86 15.34 -36.56
CA ARG A 596 20.12 16.72 -36.97
C ARG A 596 19.50 17.71 -35.96
N PRO A 597 20.26 18.56 -35.29
CA PRO A 597 19.72 19.60 -34.42
C PRO A 597 18.80 20.59 -35.14
N GLU A 598 17.70 20.97 -34.52
CA GLU A 598 16.78 21.98 -35.02
C GLU A 598 16.72 23.23 -34.14
N ALA A 599 16.61 23.06 -32.83
CA ALA A 599 16.51 24.16 -31.89
C ALA A 599 17.11 23.83 -30.52
N LEU A 600 17.60 24.87 -29.85
CA LEU A 600 18.16 24.81 -28.49
C LEU A 600 17.43 25.82 -27.61
N GLN A 601 16.89 25.35 -26.49
CA GLN A 601 16.23 26.17 -25.48
C GLN A 601 16.90 25.97 -24.13
N GLY A 602 17.02 27.02 -23.32
CA GLY A 602 17.69 26.98 -22.02
C GLY A 602 16.72 26.77 -20.86
N PHE A 603 17.15 26.02 -19.85
CA PHE A 603 16.47 25.84 -18.57
C PHE A 603 17.35 26.34 -17.43
N MET A 604 16.78 27.17 -16.55
CA MET A 604 17.47 27.66 -15.35
C MET A 604 17.41 26.63 -14.21
#